data_426557b1136b3d62e2014fff68150e73
#
_entry.id   426557b1136b3d62e2014fff68150e73
#
_cell.length_a   1.000
_cell.length_b   1.000
_cell.length_c   1.000
_cell.angle_alpha   90.00
_cell.angle_beta   90.00
_cell.angle_gamma   90.00
#
_symmetry.space_group_name_H-M   'P 1'
#
loop_
_entity.id
_entity.type
_entity.pdbx_description
1 polymer ?
#
loop_
_entity_poly.entity_id
_entity_poly.type
_entity_poly.pdbx_seq_one_letter_code
_entity_poly.pdbx_strand_id
1 'polypeptide(L)'
;MKRLRLGAVLHFLIAIGHIGCLLALDEAFEVYGIREIMHQMVSGQVWMLYALTIGLVLAFCLAGLYALSATGDIRRLPLTRMAIITIVVLYSLRALAGAISCIYDFTCLKCISSLVPAIIAWCYWPGAMRTFKQIKDHL
;
A
#
# COMPACT_ATOMS: atom_id res chain seq x y z
N MET A 1 11.34 -15.97 0.59
CA MET A 1 9.90 -16.14 0.27
C MET A 1 8.95 -15.82 1.44
N LYS A 2 9.29 -16.17 2.71
CA LYS A 2 8.43 -15.86 3.88
C LYS A 2 8.05 -14.36 4.01
N ARG A 3 9.00 -13.44 3.81
CA ARG A 3 8.75 -11.99 3.89
C ARG A 3 7.71 -11.51 2.87
N LEU A 4 7.77 -12.01 1.63
CA LEU A 4 6.84 -11.61 0.58
C LEU A 4 5.41 -12.11 0.85
N ARG A 5 5.27 -13.31 1.44
CA ARG A 5 3.98 -13.83 1.93
C ARG A 5 3.43 -12.95 3.05
N LEU A 6 4.29 -12.54 3.99
CA LEU A 6 3.90 -11.60 5.04
C LEU A 6 3.40 -10.27 4.43
N GLY A 7 4.10 -9.75 3.42
CA GLY A 7 3.65 -8.57 2.68
C GLY A 7 2.27 -8.76 2.03
N ALA A 8 1.98 -9.94 1.46
CA ALA A 8 0.66 -10.25 0.94
C ALA A 8 -0.43 -10.22 2.02
N VAL A 9 -0.17 -10.86 3.17
CA VAL A 9 -1.10 -10.86 4.32
C VAL A 9 -1.37 -9.44 4.79
N LEU A 10 -0.32 -8.61 4.92
CA LEU A 10 -0.47 -7.21 5.32
C LEU A 10 -1.35 -6.42 4.34
N HIS A 11 -1.20 -6.64 3.03
CA HIS A 11 -2.07 -5.99 2.04
C HIS A 11 -3.53 -6.39 2.17
N PHE A 12 -3.81 -7.66 2.39
CA PHE A 12 -5.20 -8.12 2.61
C PHE A 12 -5.78 -7.57 3.91
N LEU A 13 -4.99 -7.50 4.98
CA LEU A 13 -5.43 -6.88 6.25
C LEU A 13 -5.75 -5.39 6.06
N ILE A 14 -4.91 -4.67 5.31
CA ILE A 14 -5.15 -3.26 4.98
C ILE A 14 -6.42 -3.12 4.12
N ALA A 15 -6.63 -3.99 3.13
CA ALA A 15 -7.85 -3.99 2.32
C ALA A 15 -9.10 -4.20 3.18
N ILE A 16 -9.07 -5.15 4.11
CA ILE A 16 -10.17 -5.40 5.07
C ILE A 16 -10.40 -4.17 5.96
N GLY A 17 -9.33 -3.54 6.45
CA GLY A 17 -9.43 -2.29 7.21
C GLY A 17 -10.13 -1.18 6.43
N HIS A 18 -9.80 -1.01 5.14
CA HIS A 18 -10.46 -0.01 4.27
C HIS A 18 -11.92 -0.35 3.99
N ILE A 19 -12.28 -1.64 3.89
CA ILE A 19 -13.70 -2.06 3.82
C ILE A 19 -14.42 -1.66 5.11
N GLY A 20 -13.81 -1.85 6.28
CA GLY A 20 -14.34 -1.38 7.55
C GLY A 20 -14.55 0.14 7.57
N CYS A 21 -13.61 0.91 7.03
CA CYS A 21 -13.73 2.37 6.93
C CYS A 21 -14.90 2.82 6.04
N LEU A 22 -15.38 2.01 5.09
CA LEU A 22 -16.55 2.36 4.28
C LEU A 22 -17.84 2.48 5.10
N LEU A 23 -17.90 1.84 6.27
CA LEU A 23 -19.06 1.90 7.17
C LEU A 23 -19.13 3.22 7.95
N ALA A 24 -17.98 3.90 8.14
CA ALA A 24 -17.84 5.13 8.91
C ALA A 24 -16.74 6.00 8.25
N LEU A 25 -16.95 6.37 6.97
CA LEU A 25 -15.90 6.96 6.14
C LEU A 25 -15.52 8.36 6.60
N ASP A 26 -16.50 9.18 6.95
CA ASP A 26 -16.30 10.54 7.45
C ASP A 26 -15.56 10.55 8.80
N GLU A 27 -15.96 9.67 9.71
CA GLU A 27 -15.33 9.51 11.01
C GLU A 27 -13.88 9.02 10.87
N ALA A 28 -13.64 8.10 9.93
CA ALA A 28 -12.28 7.65 9.63
C ALA A 28 -11.40 8.82 9.14
N PHE A 29 -11.91 9.65 8.23
CA PHE A 29 -11.18 10.82 7.74
C PHE A 29 -10.94 11.87 8.83
N GLU A 30 -11.87 12.03 9.76
CA GLU A 30 -11.72 12.92 10.92
C GLU A 30 -10.61 12.43 11.85
N VAL A 31 -10.59 11.15 12.20
CA VAL A 31 -9.52 10.53 13.01
C VAL A 31 -8.13 10.73 12.39
N TYR A 32 -8.03 10.64 11.06
CA TYR A 32 -6.77 10.88 10.33
C TYR A 32 -6.47 12.35 10.07
N GLY A 33 -7.38 13.27 10.41
CA GLY A 33 -7.23 14.73 10.21
C GLY A 33 -7.21 15.12 8.73
N ILE A 34 -7.81 14.34 7.85
CA ILE A 34 -7.82 14.56 6.38
C ILE A 34 -9.22 14.83 5.83
N ARG A 35 -10.24 14.89 6.66
CA ARG A 35 -11.64 15.08 6.27
C ARG A 35 -11.83 16.27 5.32
N GLU A 36 -11.35 17.45 5.74
CA GLU A 36 -11.46 18.68 4.95
C GLU A 36 -10.80 18.55 3.58
N ILE A 37 -9.58 18.00 3.55
CA ILE A 37 -8.81 17.79 2.31
C ILE A 37 -9.56 16.83 1.38
N MET A 38 -10.12 15.74 1.92
CA MET A 38 -10.87 14.76 1.13
C MET A 38 -12.13 15.38 0.52
N HIS A 39 -12.91 16.13 1.32
CA HIS A 39 -14.11 16.81 0.82
C HIS A 39 -13.79 17.88 -0.22
N GLN A 40 -12.73 18.67 -0.05
CA GLN A 40 -12.27 19.64 -1.04
C GLN A 40 -11.82 18.96 -2.35
N MET A 41 -11.07 17.86 -2.26
CA MET A 41 -10.56 17.13 -3.42
C MET A 41 -11.68 16.61 -4.33
N VAL A 42 -12.81 16.21 -3.76
CA VAL A 42 -13.95 15.67 -4.53
C VAL A 42 -15.04 16.73 -4.79
N SER A 43 -14.78 18.02 -4.50
CA SER A 43 -15.73 19.13 -4.70
C SER A 43 -17.10 18.85 -4.09
N GLY A 44 -17.14 18.20 -2.92
CA GLY A 44 -18.38 17.86 -2.20
C GLY A 44 -19.16 16.67 -2.76
N GLN A 45 -18.66 15.98 -3.77
CA GLN A 45 -19.29 14.79 -4.33
C GLN A 45 -18.95 13.54 -3.48
N VAL A 46 -19.69 13.30 -2.43
CA VAL A 46 -19.44 12.24 -1.43
C VAL A 46 -19.27 10.84 -2.06
N TRP A 47 -19.98 10.53 -3.14
CA TRP A 47 -19.84 9.23 -3.81
C TRP A 47 -18.41 8.97 -4.34
N MET A 48 -17.67 10.03 -4.69
CA MET A 48 -16.28 9.89 -5.15
C MET A 48 -15.36 9.42 -4.03
N LEU A 49 -15.64 9.75 -2.77
CA LEU A 49 -14.87 9.26 -1.61
C LEU A 49 -15.02 7.76 -1.46
N TYR A 50 -16.25 7.25 -1.62
CA TYR A 50 -16.51 5.82 -1.63
C TYR A 50 -15.81 5.12 -2.81
N ALA A 51 -15.90 5.70 -4.00
CA ALA A 51 -15.23 5.16 -5.19
C ALA A 51 -13.71 5.11 -5.02
N LEU A 52 -13.08 6.14 -4.47
CA LEU A 52 -11.65 6.17 -4.16
C LEU A 52 -11.26 5.08 -3.15
N THR A 53 -12.05 4.92 -2.08
CA THR A 53 -11.77 3.91 -1.06
C THR A 53 -11.91 2.50 -1.62
N ILE A 54 -12.94 2.24 -2.43
CA ILE A 54 -13.11 0.96 -3.14
C ILE A 54 -11.93 0.71 -4.08
N GLY A 55 -11.49 1.73 -4.82
CA GLY A 55 -10.31 1.67 -5.69
C GLY A 55 -9.05 1.27 -4.92
N LEU A 56 -8.85 1.83 -3.71
CA LEU A 56 -7.75 1.46 -2.82
C LEU A 56 -7.86 0.00 -2.34
N VAL A 57 -9.04 -0.46 -1.96
CA VAL A 57 -9.27 -1.87 -1.58
C VAL A 57 -8.85 -2.80 -2.71
N LEU A 58 -9.27 -2.51 -3.94
CA LEU A 58 -8.90 -3.31 -5.12
C LEU A 58 -7.39 -3.28 -5.36
N ALA A 59 -6.75 -2.11 -5.23
CA ALA A 59 -5.30 -1.96 -5.40
C ALA A 59 -4.53 -2.78 -4.36
N PHE A 60 -4.95 -2.78 -3.09
CA PHE A 60 -4.33 -3.59 -2.04
C PHE A 60 -4.54 -5.09 -2.27
N CYS A 61 -5.72 -5.51 -2.69
CA CYS A 61 -5.96 -6.91 -3.05
C CYS A 61 -5.07 -7.35 -4.21
N LEU A 62 -4.95 -6.55 -5.26
CA LEU A 62 -4.06 -6.82 -6.39
C LEU A 62 -2.59 -6.90 -5.96
N ALA A 63 -2.12 -5.97 -5.12
CA ALA A 63 -0.76 -6.00 -4.59
C ALA A 63 -0.48 -7.30 -3.80
N GLY A 64 -1.44 -7.74 -2.97
CA GLY A 64 -1.36 -9.01 -2.26
C GLY A 64 -1.30 -10.21 -3.21
N LEU A 65 -2.14 -10.23 -4.24
CA LEU A 65 -2.15 -11.28 -5.27
C LEU A 65 -0.83 -11.33 -6.05
N TYR A 66 -0.25 -10.19 -6.42
CA TYR A 66 1.05 -10.13 -7.06
C TYR A 66 2.18 -10.66 -6.17
N ALA A 67 2.11 -10.42 -4.86
CA ALA A 67 3.06 -11.03 -3.93
C ALA A 67 2.94 -12.55 -3.89
N LEU A 68 1.72 -13.09 -3.81
CA LEU A 68 1.47 -14.54 -3.86
C LEU A 68 1.90 -15.15 -5.19
N SER A 69 1.68 -14.45 -6.30
CA SER A 69 2.16 -14.87 -7.61
C SER A 69 3.70 -14.91 -7.68
N ALA A 70 4.37 -13.93 -7.09
CA ALA A 70 5.84 -13.88 -7.03
C ALA A 70 6.45 -14.95 -6.12
N THR A 71 5.70 -15.45 -5.13
CA THR A 71 6.13 -16.58 -4.28
C THR A 71 5.85 -17.94 -4.90
N GLY A 72 5.02 -17.99 -5.95
CA GLY A 72 4.58 -19.22 -6.60
C GLY A 72 3.42 -19.92 -5.89
N ASP A 73 2.78 -19.25 -4.94
CA ASP A 73 1.62 -19.78 -4.21
C ASP A 73 0.36 -19.79 -5.08
N ILE A 74 0.31 -18.94 -6.11
CA ILE A 74 -0.74 -18.91 -7.12
C ILE A 74 -0.12 -18.90 -8.53
N ARG A 75 -0.96 -19.11 -9.56
CA ARG A 75 -0.52 -19.04 -10.96
C ARG A 75 0.17 -17.69 -11.23
N ARG A 76 1.24 -17.73 -12.03
CA ARG A 76 1.98 -16.51 -12.39
C ARG A 76 1.10 -15.53 -13.13
N LEU A 77 0.94 -14.36 -12.52
CA LEU A 77 0.24 -13.23 -13.12
C LEU A 77 1.15 -12.53 -14.14
N PRO A 78 0.58 -11.94 -15.20
CA PRO A 78 1.35 -11.12 -16.11
C PRO A 78 1.95 -9.93 -15.36
N LEU A 79 3.11 -9.44 -15.82
CA LEU A 79 3.77 -8.24 -15.24
C LEU A 79 4.15 -8.36 -13.75
N THR A 80 4.15 -9.55 -13.14
CA THR A 80 4.50 -9.74 -11.71
C THR A 80 5.81 -9.05 -11.33
N ARG A 81 6.81 -9.08 -12.22
CA ARG A 81 8.11 -8.43 -11.97
C ARG A 81 7.98 -6.93 -11.82
N MET A 82 7.28 -6.29 -12.76
CA MET A 82 7.03 -4.84 -12.75
C MET A 82 6.20 -4.45 -11.53
N ALA A 83 5.14 -5.20 -11.24
CA ALA A 83 4.28 -4.95 -10.08
C ALA A 83 5.08 -4.96 -8.77
N ILE A 84 5.93 -5.94 -8.53
CA ILE A 84 6.77 -6.01 -7.32
C ILE A 84 7.71 -4.80 -7.21
N ILE A 85 8.35 -4.40 -8.30
CA ILE A 85 9.22 -3.21 -8.30
C ILE A 85 8.40 -1.95 -8.00
N THR A 86 7.27 -1.77 -8.68
CA THR A 86 6.36 -0.62 -8.46
C THR A 86 5.90 -0.54 -7.01
N ILE A 87 5.49 -1.66 -6.41
CA ILE A 87 5.08 -1.72 -5.00
C ILE A 87 6.23 -1.26 -4.09
N VAL A 88 7.45 -1.78 -4.27
CA VAL A 88 8.61 -1.38 -3.46
C VAL A 88 8.86 0.11 -3.59
N VAL A 89 8.88 0.66 -4.80
CA VAL A 89 9.13 2.09 -5.04
C VAL A 89 8.06 2.95 -4.37
N LEU A 90 6.77 2.65 -4.60
CA LEU A 90 5.66 3.43 -4.03
C LEU A 90 5.68 3.41 -2.50
N TYR A 91 5.86 2.25 -1.88
CA TYR A 91 5.89 2.15 -0.43
C TYR A 91 7.15 2.75 0.19
N SER A 92 8.29 2.70 -0.50
CA SER A 92 9.53 3.38 -0.06
C SER A 92 9.36 4.90 -0.08
N LEU A 93 8.79 5.45 -1.16
CA LEU A 93 8.48 6.88 -1.27
C LEU A 93 7.46 7.31 -0.21
N ARG A 94 6.41 6.51 0.00
CA ARG A 94 5.40 6.79 1.03
C ARG A 94 5.96 6.75 2.45
N ALA A 95 6.87 5.80 2.74
CA ALA A 95 7.55 5.71 4.02
C ALA A 95 8.48 6.92 4.25
N LEU A 96 9.24 7.32 3.21
CA LEU A 96 10.11 8.49 3.28
C LEU A 96 9.32 9.78 3.51
N ALA A 97 8.26 10.01 2.74
CA ALA A 97 7.38 11.16 2.91
C ALA A 97 6.76 11.20 4.32
N GLY A 98 6.34 10.04 4.84
CA GLY A 98 5.81 9.93 6.19
C GLY A 98 6.87 10.20 7.27
N ALA A 99 8.10 9.71 7.10
CA ALA A 99 9.20 10.00 8.02
C ALA A 99 9.52 11.50 8.05
N ILE A 100 9.54 12.17 6.90
CA ILE A 100 9.72 13.62 6.82
C ILE A 100 8.59 14.34 7.56
N SER A 101 7.32 13.94 7.33
CA SER A 101 6.18 14.53 8.02
C SER A 101 6.24 14.36 9.54
N CYS A 102 6.75 13.23 10.04
CA CYS A 102 6.95 12.99 11.47
C CYS A 102 8.01 13.91 12.10
N ILE A 103 8.99 14.38 11.33
CA ILE A 103 10.01 15.32 11.80
C ILE A 103 9.41 16.72 12.03
N TYR A 104 8.51 17.14 11.11
CA TYR A 104 7.90 18.48 11.19
C TYR A 104 6.74 18.55 12.18
N ASP A 105 5.98 17.48 12.32
CA ASP A 105 4.80 17.45 13.19
C ASP A 105 4.62 16.04 13.76
N PHE A 106 5.14 15.85 14.96
CA PHE A 106 5.15 14.56 15.63
C PHE A 106 3.76 14.21 16.18
N THR A 107 3.11 13.25 15.55
CA THR A 107 1.88 12.64 16.06
C THR A 107 2.02 11.12 16.00
N CYS A 108 1.63 10.40 17.05
CA CYS A 108 1.71 8.93 17.10
C CYS A 108 1.04 8.27 15.88
N LEU A 109 -0.11 8.80 15.44
CA LEU A 109 -0.83 8.29 14.29
C LEU A 109 -0.03 8.44 12.99
N LYS A 110 0.65 9.58 12.78
CA LYS A 110 1.53 9.80 11.62
C LYS A 110 2.72 8.85 11.63
N CYS A 111 3.33 8.61 12.80
CA CYS A 111 4.43 7.66 12.93
C CYS A 111 3.98 6.22 12.59
N ILE A 112 2.84 5.78 13.10
CA ILE A 112 2.28 4.45 12.79
C ILE A 112 1.97 4.36 11.29
N SER A 113 1.34 5.40 10.70
CA SER A 113 1.01 5.43 9.27
C SER A 113 2.24 5.44 8.36
N SER A 114 3.41 5.84 8.88
CA SER A 114 4.69 5.81 8.16
C SER A 114 5.42 4.47 8.33
N LEU A 115 5.24 3.82 9.48
CA LEU A 115 5.89 2.55 9.78
C LEU A 115 5.33 1.41 8.92
N VAL A 116 4.02 1.38 8.71
CA VAL A 116 3.36 0.34 7.90
C VAL A 116 3.91 0.29 6.46
N PRO A 117 4.00 1.41 5.71
CA PRO A 117 4.64 1.42 4.39
C PRO A 117 6.11 0.95 4.41
N ALA A 118 6.87 1.31 5.45
CA ALA A 118 8.26 0.88 5.59
C ALA A 118 8.37 -0.64 5.75
N ILE A 119 7.51 -1.24 6.57
CA ILE A 119 7.45 -2.69 6.77
C ILE A 119 7.07 -3.38 5.45
N ILE A 120 6.08 -2.86 4.71
CA ILE A 120 5.67 -3.42 3.43
C ILE A 120 6.84 -3.34 2.42
N ALA A 121 7.48 -2.18 2.27
CA ALA A 121 8.64 -2.02 1.40
C ALA A 121 9.75 -3.04 1.74
N TRP A 122 10.03 -3.21 3.03
CA TRP A 122 11.00 -4.20 3.50
C TRP A 122 10.59 -5.65 3.19
N CYS A 123 9.29 -5.97 3.27
CA CYS A 123 8.77 -7.29 2.92
C CYS A 123 8.92 -7.61 1.42
N TYR A 124 8.74 -6.61 0.55
CA TYR A 124 8.81 -6.78 -0.91
C TYR A 124 10.22 -6.65 -1.47
N TRP A 125 11.15 -6.02 -0.73
CA TRP A 125 12.52 -5.79 -1.16
C TRP A 125 13.24 -7.04 -1.73
N PRO A 126 13.19 -8.22 -1.08
CA PRO A 126 13.84 -9.41 -1.61
C PRO A 126 13.26 -9.87 -2.96
N GLY A 127 11.98 -9.61 -3.20
CA GLY A 127 11.32 -9.88 -4.49
C GLY A 127 11.86 -8.97 -5.60
N ALA A 128 11.97 -7.67 -5.32
CA ALA A 128 12.54 -6.70 -6.25
C ALA A 128 14.00 -7.03 -6.59
N MET A 129 14.83 -7.32 -5.60
CA MET A 129 16.25 -7.66 -5.81
C MET A 129 16.43 -8.90 -6.71
N ARG A 130 15.60 -9.92 -6.55
CA ARG A 130 15.62 -11.09 -7.44
C ARG A 130 15.26 -10.73 -8.87
N THR A 131 14.29 -9.84 -9.04
CA THR A 131 13.86 -9.36 -10.35
C THR A 131 14.98 -8.58 -11.04
N PHE A 132 15.67 -7.68 -10.33
CA PHE A 132 16.82 -6.95 -10.88
C PHE A 132 17.96 -7.87 -11.28
N LYS A 133 18.28 -8.88 -10.47
CA LYS A 133 19.31 -9.86 -10.82
C LYS A 133 18.97 -10.60 -12.12
N GLN A 134 17.73 -11.07 -12.28
CA GLN A 134 17.29 -11.75 -13.48
C GLN A 134 17.34 -10.86 -14.73
N ILE A 135 17.05 -9.57 -14.61
CA ILE A 135 17.16 -8.62 -15.74
C ILE A 135 18.62 -8.47 -16.14
N LYS A 136 19.52 -8.33 -15.15
CA LYS A 136 20.97 -8.18 -15.42
C LYS A 136 21.58 -9.43 -16.09
N ASP A 137 21.13 -10.63 -15.72
CA ASP A 137 21.64 -11.89 -16.27
C ASP A 137 21.17 -12.13 -17.72
N HIS A 138 20.22 -11.32 -18.24
CA HIS A 138 19.68 -11.39 -19.61
C HIS A 138 20.15 -10.23 -20.52
N LEU A 139 20.94 -9.28 -20.01
CA LEU A 139 21.59 -8.20 -20.77
C LEU A 139 23.04 -8.52 -21.05
#